data_0320520b6c29e8e6ac2d9a612447060d
#
_entry.id   0320520b6c29e8e6ac2d9a612447060d
#
_cell.length_a   1.000
_cell.length_b   1.000
_cell.length_c   1.000
_cell.angle_alpha   90.00
_cell.angle_beta   90.00
_cell.angle_gamma   90.00
#
_symmetry.space_group_name_H-M   'P 1'
#
loop_
_entity.id
_entity.type
_entity.pdbx_description
1 polymer ?
#
loop_
_entity_poly.entity_id
_entity_poly.type
_entity_poly.pdbx_seq_one_letter_code
_entity_poly.pdbx_strand_id
1 'polypeptide(L)'
;MNRVLVACVALLALAGGSATAADLSPYYQPGPAYNSIFTWTGFYVGINGGGGWGRSQWDAVDTFDLSGGVIGGTVGYNWQFGQAVIGAEGDLDWSGIKGTSTVLCLGGCETRNKWLATARGRLGFAFDRFLPYFTGGLALGDINATPPGLPGGSITNAGWTVGAGLEVGLVSNVSVKAEYLYVDLGNFNCGLNCALAPGGNVSFTTSIFRAGANVRF
;
A
#
# COMPACT_ATOMS: atom_id res chain seq x y z
N MET A 1 7.35 -5.49 -23.39
CA MET A 1 7.87 -6.15 -22.18
C MET A 1 9.37 -5.91 -21.90
N ASN A 2 10.20 -5.51 -22.87
CA ASN A 2 11.66 -5.40 -22.68
C ASN A 2 12.18 -4.01 -22.20
N ARG A 3 11.35 -2.98 -22.12
CA ARG A 3 11.79 -1.63 -21.76
C ARG A 3 11.75 -1.33 -20.26
N VAL A 4 10.94 -2.02 -19.49
CA VAL A 4 10.82 -1.84 -18.03
C VAL A 4 11.93 -2.58 -17.27
N LEU A 5 12.39 -3.72 -17.78
CA LEU A 5 13.50 -4.49 -17.20
C LEU A 5 14.85 -3.76 -17.30
N VAL A 6 15.06 -2.96 -18.34
CA VAL A 6 16.29 -2.19 -18.55
C VAL A 6 16.41 -1.02 -17.56
N ALA A 7 15.29 -0.42 -17.16
CA ALA A 7 15.29 0.70 -16.21
C ALA A 7 15.64 0.26 -14.77
N CYS A 8 15.24 -0.94 -14.35
CA CYS A 8 15.57 -1.46 -13.01
C CYS A 8 17.04 -1.89 -12.87
N VAL A 9 17.69 -2.33 -13.95
CA VAL A 9 19.10 -2.72 -13.94
C VAL A 9 20.03 -1.51 -13.95
N ALA A 10 19.63 -0.39 -14.56
CA ALA A 10 20.42 0.83 -14.62
C ALA A 10 20.56 1.56 -13.28
N LEU A 11 19.62 1.38 -12.34
CA LEU A 11 19.67 1.97 -10.99
C LEU A 11 20.59 1.22 -10.02
N LEU A 12 20.96 -0.02 -10.31
CA LEU A 12 21.89 -0.81 -9.50
C LEU A 12 23.36 -0.63 -9.86
N ALA A 13 23.67 -0.04 -11.02
CA ALA A 13 25.04 0.11 -11.51
C ALA A 13 25.77 1.38 -11.01
N LEU A 14 25.10 2.29 -10.30
CA LEU A 14 25.69 3.56 -9.83
C LEU A 14 26.31 3.50 -8.42
N ALA A 15 26.33 2.32 -7.77
CA ALA A 15 26.88 2.15 -6.41
C ALA A 15 28.33 1.66 -6.35
N GLY A 16 29.02 1.54 -7.48
CA GLY A 16 30.40 1.04 -7.55
C GLY A 16 31.45 2.14 -7.64
N GLY A 17 31.58 3.01 -6.65
CA GLY A 17 32.70 3.94 -6.53
C GLY A 17 33.89 3.27 -5.85
N SER A 18 35.03 3.14 -6.55
CA SER A 18 36.29 2.66 -5.99
C SER A 18 36.83 3.65 -4.96
N ALA A 19 36.91 3.22 -3.69
CA ALA A 19 37.62 3.95 -2.63
C ALA A 19 39.12 3.81 -2.82
N THR A 20 39.83 4.89 -3.11
CA THR A 20 41.28 4.97 -3.00
C THR A 20 41.65 5.18 -1.53
N ALA A 21 42.37 4.22 -0.94
CA ALA A 21 42.89 4.34 0.40
C ALA A 21 44.03 5.40 0.42
N ALA A 22 43.78 6.49 1.16
CA ALA A 22 44.83 7.42 1.52
C ALA A 22 45.53 6.93 2.79
N ASP A 23 46.85 6.84 2.73
CA ASP A 23 47.76 6.46 3.82
C ASP A 23 47.63 7.45 4.99
N LEU A 24 47.00 7.03 6.09
CA LEU A 24 46.81 7.83 7.29
C LEU A 24 47.78 7.40 8.38
N SER A 25 48.54 8.36 8.90
CA SER A 25 49.48 8.25 10.06
C SER A 25 48.87 7.43 11.21
N PRO A 26 49.66 6.60 11.90
CA PRO A 26 49.20 5.62 12.88
C PRO A 26 48.93 6.19 14.27
N TYR A 27 48.26 7.32 14.40
CA TYR A 27 47.97 7.89 15.72
C TYR A 27 46.58 8.48 15.90
N TYR A 28 45.59 7.88 15.25
CA TYR A 28 44.19 8.16 15.58
C TYR A 28 43.57 6.88 16.12
N GLN A 29 43.53 6.75 17.45
CA GLN A 29 42.64 5.78 18.11
C GLN A 29 41.21 6.26 17.88
N PRO A 30 40.41 5.62 17.01
CA PRO A 30 39.01 5.93 16.93
C PRO A 30 38.41 5.62 18.30
N GLY A 31 37.81 6.60 18.96
CA GLY A 31 36.96 6.35 20.11
C GLY A 31 35.93 5.25 19.73
N PRO A 32 35.42 4.50 20.73
CA PRO A 32 34.49 3.42 20.47
C PRO A 32 33.42 3.96 19.54
N ALA A 33 33.33 3.37 18.34
CA ALA A 33 32.27 3.68 17.43
C ALA A 33 30.98 3.34 18.18
N TYR A 34 30.24 4.36 18.58
CA TYR A 34 28.88 4.20 19.06
C TYR A 34 28.12 3.68 17.85
N ASN A 35 28.06 2.38 17.69
CA ASN A 35 27.10 1.75 16.83
C ASN A 35 25.72 2.07 17.44
N SER A 36 25.14 3.15 16.98
CA SER A 36 23.76 3.43 17.31
C SER A 36 22.94 2.27 16.74
N ILE A 37 22.58 1.34 17.62
CA ILE A 37 21.69 0.22 17.27
C ILE A 37 20.43 0.88 16.72
N PHE A 38 20.14 0.60 15.45
CA PHE A 38 18.94 1.15 14.81
C PHE A 38 17.71 0.59 15.55
N THR A 39 16.89 1.47 16.12
CA THR A 39 15.68 1.07 16.82
C THR A 39 14.46 1.36 15.96
N TRP A 40 13.53 0.42 15.92
CA TRP A 40 12.25 0.58 15.23
C TRP A 40 11.15 1.15 16.12
N THR A 41 11.41 1.27 17.44
CA THR A 41 10.45 1.84 18.39
C THR A 41 10.27 3.33 18.16
N GLY A 42 9.03 3.77 18.08
CA GLY A 42 8.66 5.17 17.99
C GLY A 42 7.44 5.42 17.14
N PHE A 43 6.95 6.64 17.24
CA PHE A 43 5.90 7.17 16.39
C PHE A 43 6.49 7.55 15.03
N TYR A 44 5.76 7.31 13.97
CA TYR A 44 6.18 7.69 12.63
C TYR A 44 5.03 8.23 11.79
N VAL A 45 5.38 9.10 10.86
CA VAL A 45 4.51 9.57 9.80
C VAL A 45 5.20 9.35 8.46
N GLY A 46 4.43 9.12 7.43
CA GLY A 46 4.99 8.85 6.10
C GLY A 46 4.04 9.19 4.97
N ILE A 47 4.60 9.09 3.79
CA ILE A 47 3.88 9.18 2.53
C ILE A 47 4.03 7.87 1.78
N ASN A 48 3.03 7.50 1.03
CA ASN A 48 3.05 6.29 0.22
C ASN A 48 2.42 6.55 -1.15
N GLY A 49 2.77 5.72 -2.13
CA GLY A 49 2.17 5.75 -3.45
C GLY A 49 2.45 4.47 -4.21
N GLY A 50 1.55 4.13 -5.13
CA GLY A 50 1.67 2.88 -5.87
C GLY A 50 0.56 2.65 -6.88
N GLY A 51 0.34 1.39 -7.22
CA GLY A 51 -0.70 0.95 -8.13
C GLY A 51 -1.54 -0.18 -7.52
N GLY A 52 -2.81 -0.14 -7.83
CA GLY A 52 -3.76 -1.18 -7.47
C GLY A 52 -4.37 -1.83 -8.72
N TRP A 53 -4.62 -3.12 -8.61
CA TRP A 53 -5.40 -3.90 -9.58
C TRP A 53 -6.36 -4.82 -8.82
N GLY A 54 -7.53 -5.01 -9.36
CA GLY A 54 -8.58 -5.75 -8.68
C GLY A 54 -9.65 -6.24 -9.63
N ARG A 55 -10.68 -6.83 -9.04
CA ARG A 55 -11.85 -7.31 -9.74
C ARG A 55 -13.11 -6.80 -9.04
N SER A 56 -14.03 -6.36 -9.83
CA SER A 56 -15.41 -6.13 -9.41
C SER A 56 -16.26 -7.24 -9.98
N GLN A 57 -16.92 -8.00 -9.13
CA GLN A 57 -17.84 -9.05 -9.52
C GLN A 57 -19.26 -8.63 -9.18
N TRP A 58 -20.09 -8.57 -10.18
CA TRP A 58 -21.51 -8.25 -10.07
C TRP A 58 -22.30 -9.55 -10.25
N ASP A 59 -23.09 -9.93 -9.24
CA ASP A 59 -23.98 -11.09 -9.35
C ASP A 59 -24.91 -10.90 -10.54
N ALA A 60 -24.90 -11.87 -11.47
CA ALA A 60 -25.69 -11.94 -12.69
C ALA A 60 -25.24 -11.06 -13.87
N VAL A 61 -24.11 -10.33 -13.80
CA VAL A 61 -23.71 -9.48 -14.94
C VAL A 61 -22.35 -9.85 -15.50
N ASP A 62 -21.29 -9.66 -14.79
CA ASP A 62 -19.92 -9.98 -15.28
C ASP A 62 -18.84 -9.66 -14.21
N THR A 63 -17.62 -10.16 -14.49
CA THR A 63 -16.42 -9.81 -13.73
C THR A 63 -15.52 -8.96 -14.62
N PHE A 64 -15.16 -7.75 -14.18
CA PHE A 64 -14.28 -6.88 -14.92
C PHE A 64 -13.10 -6.40 -14.08
N ASP A 65 -11.97 -6.16 -14.76
CA ASP A 65 -10.74 -5.75 -14.15
C ASP A 65 -10.75 -4.26 -13.83
N LEU A 66 -10.21 -3.93 -12.65
CA LEU A 66 -10.02 -2.58 -12.15
C LEU A 66 -8.52 -2.30 -12.07
N SER A 67 -8.10 -1.09 -12.39
CA SER A 67 -6.71 -0.66 -12.17
C SER A 67 -6.62 0.84 -11.94
N GLY A 68 -5.58 1.27 -11.22
CA GLY A 68 -5.35 2.68 -10.98
C GLY A 68 -4.21 2.95 -10.01
N GLY A 69 -3.84 4.22 -9.88
CA GLY A 69 -2.85 4.69 -8.93
C GLY A 69 -3.46 4.97 -7.56
N VAL A 70 -2.65 4.84 -6.52
CA VAL A 70 -2.96 5.25 -5.15
C VAL A 70 -1.83 6.14 -4.63
N ILE A 71 -2.18 7.17 -3.85
CA ILE A 71 -1.22 8.05 -3.16
C ILE A 71 -1.84 8.49 -1.85
N GLY A 72 -1.05 8.46 -0.78
CA GLY A 72 -1.58 8.80 0.53
C GLY A 72 -0.55 9.04 1.62
N GLY A 73 -1.07 9.11 2.84
CA GLY A 73 -0.30 9.30 4.06
C GLY A 73 -0.48 8.13 5.02
N THR A 74 0.57 7.91 5.78
CA THR A 74 0.67 6.86 6.80
C THR A 74 0.99 7.49 8.13
N VAL A 75 0.39 6.99 9.20
CA VAL A 75 0.73 7.30 10.57
C VAL A 75 0.76 6.00 11.38
N GLY A 76 1.75 5.84 12.24
CA GLY A 76 1.84 4.61 13.04
C GLY A 76 2.78 4.72 14.22
N TYR A 77 2.77 3.66 15.00
CA TYR A 77 3.66 3.47 16.14
C TYR A 77 4.18 2.02 16.15
N ASN A 78 5.48 1.87 16.31
CA ASN A 78 6.12 0.57 16.46
C ASN A 78 6.70 0.40 17.87
N TRP A 79 6.63 -0.81 18.38
CA TRP A 79 7.26 -1.29 19.60
C TRP A 79 8.21 -2.42 19.26
N GLN A 80 9.49 -2.25 19.56
CA GLN A 80 10.51 -3.27 19.34
C GLN A 80 10.88 -3.95 20.66
N PHE A 81 10.85 -5.29 20.65
CA PHE A 81 11.25 -6.16 21.75
C PHE A 81 12.34 -7.11 21.21
N GLY A 82 13.61 -6.78 21.45
CA GLY A 82 14.71 -7.51 20.82
C GLY A 82 14.62 -7.42 19.28
N GLN A 83 14.40 -8.53 18.63
CA GLN A 83 14.23 -8.58 17.17
C GLN A 83 12.74 -8.50 16.73
N ALA A 84 11.81 -8.73 17.63
CA ALA A 84 10.38 -8.64 17.30
C ALA A 84 9.91 -7.18 17.31
N VAL A 85 9.12 -6.80 16.32
CA VAL A 85 8.50 -5.48 16.20
C VAL A 85 7.00 -5.67 16.07
N ILE A 86 6.24 -5.05 16.96
CA ILE A 86 4.78 -5.00 16.92
C ILE A 86 4.39 -3.54 16.73
N GLY A 87 3.39 -3.27 15.90
CA GLY A 87 2.96 -1.91 15.65
C GLY A 87 1.49 -1.81 15.27
N ALA A 88 1.03 -0.56 15.26
CA ALA A 88 -0.25 -0.17 14.69
C ALA A 88 -0.02 0.92 13.64
N GLU A 89 -0.72 0.84 12.53
CA GLU A 89 -0.59 1.74 11.39
C GLU A 89 -1.97 2.12 10.87
N GLY A 90 -2.15 3.40 10.56
CA GLY A 90 -3.30 3.93 9.87
C GLY A 90 -2.87 4.60 8.58
N ASP A 91 -3.62 4.39 7.51
CA ASP A 91 -3.39 5.01 6.21
C ASP A 91 -4.65 5.71 5.73
N LEU A 92 -4.44 6.79 4.99
CA LEU A 92 -5.46 7.44 4.19
C LEU A 92 -4.91 7.69 2.80
N ASP A 93 -5.45 6.99 1.81
CA ASP A 93 -5.00 7.02 0.44
C ASP A 93 -6.09 7.57 -0.48
N TRP A 94 -5.73 8.51 -1.34
CA TRP A 94 -6.53 8.84 -2.51
C TRP A 94 -6.32 7.77 -3.57
N SER A 95 -7.43 7.30 -4.12
CA SER A 95 -7.44 6.21 -5.08
C SER A 95 -8.00 6.69 -6.42
N GLY A 96 -7.31 6.33 -7.47
CA GLY A 96 -7.76 6.46 -8.86
C GLY A 96 -8.15 5.12 -9.50
N ILE A 97 -8.41 4.10 -8.67
CA ILE A 97 -8.79 2.75 -9.15
C ILE A 97 -10.18 2.83 -9.76
N LYS A 98 -10.27 2.49 -11.05
CA LYS A 98 -11.52 2.50 -11.82
C LYS A 98 -11.57 1.35 -12.81
N GLY A 99 -12.77 0.93 -13.14
CA GLY A 99 -13.03 -0.05 -14.20
C GLY A 99 -14.36 0.26 -14.88
N THR A 100 -14.45 -0.07 -16.16
CA THR A 100 -15.62 0.15 -16.99
C THR A 100 -16.00 -1.15 -17.67
N SER A 101 -17.26 -1.54 -17.60
CA SER A 101 -17.81 -2.66 -18.38
C SER A 101 -18.85 -2.15 -19.37
N THR A 102 -18.75 -2.62 -20.62
CA THR A 102 -19.71 -2.28 -21.69
C THR A 102 -20.53 -3.48 -22.15
N VAL A 103 -20.29 -4.68 -21.58
CA VAL A 103 -20.82 -5.94 -22.11
C VAL A 103 -22.32 -6.11 -21.82
N LEU A 104 -22.81 -5.67 -20.69
CA LEU A 104 -24.24 -5.79 -20.30
C LEU A 104 -24.88 -4.46 -19.87
N CYS A 105 -24.10 -3.39 -19.84
CA CYS A 105 -24.59 -2.03 -19.61
C CYS A 105 -24.58 -1.26 -20.94
N LEU A 106 -25.71 -1.18 -21.63
CA LEU A 106 -25.91 -0.28 -22.78
C LEU A 106 -25.71 1.18 -22.31
N GLY A 107 -24.46 1.68 -22.49
CA GLY A 107 -24.06 3.02 -22.02
C GLY A 107 -22.85 3.05 -21.06
N GLY A 108 -22.31 1.86 -20.67
CA GLY A 108 -21.13 1.72 -19.80
C GLY A 108 -21.45 1.85 -18.32
N CYS A 109 -21.17 0.80 -17.52
CA CYS A 109 -21.16 0.87 -16.06
C CYS A 109 -19.76 1.19 -15.59
N GLU A 110 -19.59 2.23 -14.78
CA GLU A 110 -18.29 2.62 -14.19
C GLU A 110 -18.31 2.35 -12.68
N THR A 111 -17.31 1.62 -12.20
CA THR A 111 -17.00 1.51 -10.77
C THR A 111 -15.73 2.29 -10.48
N ARG A 112 -15.79 3.17 -9.48
CA ARG A 112 -14.66 4.02 -9.09
C ARG A 112 -14.52 4.05 -7.57
N ASN A 113 -13.29 3.82 -7.10
CA ASN A 113 -12.90 4.07 -5.73
C ASN A 113 -12.16 5.41 -5.65
N LYS A 114 -12.59 6.33 -4.77
CA LYS A 114 -11.98 7.66 -4.63
C LYS A 114 -10.99 7.74 -3.49
N TRP A 115 -11.24 7.01 -2.40
CA TRP A 115 -10.35 6.96 -1.26
C TRP A 115 -10.43 5.61 -0.54
N LEU A 116 -9.33 5.26 0.11
CA LEU A 116 -9.18 4.07 0.91
C LEU A 116 -8.53 4.47 2.23
N ALA A 117 -9.16 4.10 3.35
CA ALA A 117 -8.56 4.23 4.66
C ALA A 117 -8.34 2.85 5.26
N THR A 118 -7.22 2.64 5.96
CA THR A 118 -6.96 1.38 6.66
C THR A 118 -6.50 1.63 8.09
N ALA A 119 -6.87 0.70 8.99
CA ALA A 119 -6.37 0.63 10.35
C ALA A 119 -5.86 -0.80 10.60
N ARG A 120 -4.56 -0.95 10.77
CA ARG A 120 -3.89 -2.25 10.71
C ARG A 120 -2.96 -2.48 11.89
N GLY A 121 -2.91 -3.73 12.37
CA GLY A 121 -1.81 -4.23 13.17
C GLY A 121 -0.63 -4.63 12.29
N ARG A 122 0.57 -4.53 12.83
CA ARG A 122 1.83 -4.82 12.14
C ARG A 122 2.68 -5.73 13.02
N LEU A 123 3.25 -6.78 12.44
CA LEU A 123 4.14 -7.72 13.10
C LEU A 123 5.35 -7.96 12.20
N GLY A 124 6.54 -7.62 12.68
CA GLY A 124 7.79 -7.71 11.94
C GLY A 124 8.95 -8.31 12.72
N PHE A 125 10.01 -8.57 12.00
CA PHE A 125 11.26 -9.06 12.56
C PHE A 125 12.42 -8.16 12.11
N ALA A 126 13.08 -7.51 13.07
CA ALA A 126 14.14 -6.54 12.81
C ALA A 126 15.51 -7.24 12.64
N PHE A 127 16.10 -7.06 11.47
CA PHE A 127 17.48 -7.40 11.17
C PHE A 127 18.28 -6.10 11.00
N ASP A 128 18.68 -5.49 12.10
CA ASP A 128 19.29 -4.16 12.13
C ASP A 128 18.39 -3.12 11.40
N ARG A 129 18.74 -2.73 10.20
CA ARG A 129 18.03 -1.74 9.38
C ARG A 129 16.97 -2.33 8.45
N PHE A 130 16.81 -3.65 8.41
CA PHE A 130 15.82 -4.34 7.60
C PHE A 130 14.69 -4.85 8.47
N LEU A 131 13.47 -4.56 8.09
CA LEU A 131 12.26 -4.98 8.80
C LEU A 131 11.26 -5.60 7.81
N PRO A 132 11.36 -6.90 7.52
CA PRO A 132 10.25 -7.63 6.93
C PRO A 132 9.09 -7.68 7.93
N TYR A 133 7.85 -7.51 7.44
CA TYR A 133 6.66 -7.50 8.29
C TYR A 133 5.42 -8.00 7.56
N PHE A 134 4.48 -8.48 8.36
CA PHE A 134 3.12 -8.74 7.97
C PHE A 134 2.21 -7.68 8.60
N THR A 135 1.10 -7.41 7.94
CA THR A 135 0.11 -6.45 8.42
C THR A 135 -1.30 -6.97 8.13
N GLY A 136 -2.26 -6.58 8.97
CA GLY A 136 -3.64 -6.92 8.77
C GLY A 136 -4.57 -6.10 9.65
N GLY A 137 -5.78 -5.90 9.19
CA GLY A 137 -6.74 -5.07 9.91
C GLY A 137 -7.98 -4.73 9.10
N LEU A 138 -8.54 -3.57 9.42
CA LEU A 138 -9.76 -3.05 8.81
C LEU A 138 -9.42 -2.17 7.60
N ALA A 139 -10.29 -2.21 6.61
CA ALA A 139 -10.28 -1.31 5.45
C ALA A 139 -11.63 -0.64 5.31
N LEU A 140 -11.62 0.64 4.97
CA LEU A 140 -12.80 1.45 4.65
C LEU A 140 -12.57 2.07 3.29
N GLY A 141 -13.53 1.97 2.38
CA GLY A 141 -13.42 2.56 1.05
C GLY A 141 -14.74 3.12 0.55
N ASP A 142 -14.64 4.20 -0.22
CA ASP A 142 -15.78 4.78 -0.92
C ASP A 142 -15.90 4.14 -2.29
N ILE A 143 -17.03 3.53 -2.56
CA ILE A 143 -17.34 2.89 -3.83
C ILE A 143 -18.44 3.69 -4.51
N ASN A 144 -18.13 4.30 -5.65
CA ASN A 144 -19.08 4.99 -6.51
C ASN A 144 -19.43 4.08 -7.67
N ALA A 145 -20.69 3.69 -7.75
CA ALA A 145 -21.27 2.98 -8.89
C ALA A 145 -22.16 3.94 -9.66
N THR A 146 -21.86 4.17 -10.92
CA THR A 146 -22.64 5.07 -11.80
C THR A 146 -23.23 4.23 -12.93
N PRO A 147 -24.54 3.93 -12.90
CA PRO A 147 -25.24 3.35 -14.03
C PRO A 147 -25.53 4.43 -15.09
N PRO A 148 -25.60 4.07 -16.38
CA PRO A 148 -25.87 5.02 -17.44
C PRO A 148 -27.28 5.62 -17.30
N GLY A 149 -27.36 6.96 -17.28
CA GLY A 149 -28.62 7.70 -17.26
C GLY A 149 -29.33 7.83 -15.92
N LEU A 150 -28.72 7.36 -14.82
CA LEU A 150 -29.23 7.49 -13.45
C LEU A 150 -28.25 8.22 -12.56
N PRO A 151 -28.70 8.94 -11.52
CA PRO A 151 -27.78 9.52 -10.54
C PRO A 151 -27.01 8.41 -9.83
N GLY A 152 -25.66 8.47 -9.90
CA GLY A 152 -24.79 7.54 -9.23
C GLY A 152 -24.95 7.56 -7.71
N GLY A 153 -24.80 6.41 -7.05
CA GLY A 153 -24.76 6.26 -5.59
C GLY A 153 -23.33 6.15 -5.08
N SER A 154 -23.03 6.81 -3.96
CA SER A 154 -21.79 6.64 -3.20
C SER A 154 -22.09 5.87 -1.92
N ILE A 155 -21.38 4.78 -1.68
CA ILE A 155 -21.53 3.97 -0.48
C ILE A 155 -20.11 3.76 0.10
N THR A 156 -19.97 4.07 1.40
CA THR A 156 -18.76 3.70 2.15
C THR A 156 -18.95 2.29 2.68
N ASN A 157 -18.05 1.40 2.30
CA ASN A 157 -18.07 0.02 2.77
C ASN A 157 -16.86 -0.29 3.65
N ALA A 158 -17.07 -1.19 4.63
CA ALA A 158 -16.06 -1.68 5.53
C ALA A 158 -15.69 -3.11 5.17
N GLY A 159 -14.41 -3.41 5.21
CA GLY A 159 -13.87 -4.72 4.93
C GLY A 159 -12.61 -4.99 5.72
N TRP A 160 -11.80 -5.91 5.22
CA TRP A 160 -10.55 -6.30 5.84
C TRP A 160 -9.39 -6.19 4.84
N THR A 161 -8.19 -6.11 5.38
CA THR A 161 -6.96 -6.09 4.59
C THR A 161 -5.88 -6.91 5.26
N VAL A 162 -5.10 -7.58 4.44
CA VAL A 162 -3.86 -8.24 4.87
C VAL A 162 -2.75 -7.91 3.88
N GLY A 163 -1.52 -7.93 4.37
CA GLY A 163 -0.38 -7.64 3.52
C GLY A 163 0.94 -8.04 4.12
N ALA A 164 1.97 -7.83 3.33
CA ALA A 164 3.34 -8.02 3.73
C ALA A 164 4.22 -6.94 3.10
N GLY A 165 5.29 -6.59 3.77
CA GLY A 165 6.22 -5.57 3.29
C GLY A 165 7.62 -5.73 3.84
N LEU A 166 8.49 -4.93 3.27
CA LEU A 166 9.87 -4.75 3.73
C LEU A 166 10.11 -3.26 3.95
N GLU A 167 10.60 -2.90 5.12
CA GLU A 167 11.01 -1.54 5.43
C GLU A 167 12.52 -1.52 5.70
N VAL A 168 13.22 -0.49 5.18
CA VAL A 168 14.67 -0.33 5.28
C VAL A 168 14.98 1.02 5.87
N GLY A 169 15.69 1.03 7.00
CA GLY A 169 16.18 2.26 7.63
C GLY A 169 17.37 2.83 6.87
N LEU A 170 17.21 4.04 6.35
CA LEU A 170 18.29 4.74 5.61
C LEU A 170 19.19 5.51 6.55
N VAL A 171 18.60 6.32 7.41
CA VAL A 171 19.28 7.07 8.47
C VAL A 171 18.50 6.88 9.78
N SER A 172 19.00 7.43 10.88
CA SER A 172 18.46 7.16 12.22
C SER A 172 16.93 7.28 12.34
N ASN A 173 16.33 8.19 11.61
CA ASN A 173 14.90 8.50 11.71
C ASN A 173 14.12 8.40 10.38
N VAL A 174 14.78 8.04 9.26
CA VAL A 174 14.13 7.91 7.96
C VAL A 174 14.22 6.48 7.47
N SER A 175 13.11 5.94 7.01
CA SER A 175 13.03 4.63 6.37
C SER A 175 12.23 4.69 5.08
N VAL A 176 12.44 3.71 4.22
CA VAL A 176 11.64 3.47 3.02
C VAL A 176 11.00 2.11 3.11
N LYS A 177 9.77 1.97 2.63
CA LYS A 177 9.02 0.72 2.63
C LYS A 177 8.51 0.36 1.25
N ALA A 178 8.44 -0.94 0.98
CA ALA A 178 7.66 -1.52 -0.12
C ALA A 178 6.67 -2.51 0.49
N GLU A 179 5.42 -2.44 0.06
CA GLU A 179 4.32 -3.18 0.69
C GLU A 179 3.34 -3.68 -0.36
N TYR A 180 2.89 -4.91 -0.18
CA TYR A 180 1.77 -5.47 -0.90
C TYR A 180 0.58 -5.62 0.05
N LEU A 181 -0.59 -5.15 -0.37
CA LEU A 181 -1.85 -5.24 0.35
C LEU A 181 -2.88 -5.95 -0.50
N TYR A 182 -3.56 -6.91 0.09
CA TYR A 182 -4.82 -7.44 -0.40
C TYR A 182 -5.94 -6.81 0.42
N VAL A 183 -6.92 -6.22 -0.27
CA VAL A 183 -8.05 -5.53 0.35
C VAL A 183 -9.33 -6.16 -0.17
N ASP A 184 -10.19 -6.56 0.75
CA ASP A 184 -11.53 -7.07 0.48
C ASP A 184 -12.55 -6.18 1.20
N LEU A 185 -13.30 -5.40 0.44
CA LEU A 185 -14.34 -4.51 0.98
C LEU A 185 -15.69 -5.23 1.13
N GLY A 186 -15.71 -6.57 0.97
CA GLY A 186 -16.89 -7.40 1.14
C GLY A 186 -17.93 -7.21 0.05
N ASN A 187 -19.15 -7.63 0.37
CA ASN A 187 -20.31 -7.56 -0.52
C ASN A 187 -21.21 -6.41 -0.09
N PHE A 188 -21.65 -5.62 -1.03
CA PHE A 188 -22.68 -4.62 -0.79
C PHE A 188 -23.88 -4.84 -1.71
N ASN A 189 -25.06 -4.59 -1.17
CA ASN A 189 -26.30 -4.68 -1.92
C ASN A 189 -26.56 -3.32 -2.58
N CYS A 190 -26.57 -3.29 -3.90
CA CYS A 190 -26.82 -2.09 -4.69
C CYS A 190 -28.28 -1.61 -4.65
N GLY A 191 -29.22 -2.40 -4.13
CA GLY A 191 -30.64 -2.07 -4.10
C GLY A 191 -31.20 -1.81 -5.50
N LEU A 192 -32.22 -0.95 -5.55
CA LEU A 192 -32.87 -0.54 -6.81
C LEU A 192 -32.02 0.39 -7.70
N ASN A 193 -30.87 0.86 -7.21
CA ASN A 193 -29.99 1.79 -7.94
C ASN A 193 -28.99 1.09 -8.87
N CYS A 194 -28.85 -0.24 -8.79
CA CYS A 194 -28.11 -1.02 -9.78
C CYS A 194 -29.13 -1.67 -10.74
N ALA A 195 -29.52 -0.96 -11.73
CA ALA A 195 -30.73 -1.05 -12.53
C ALA A 195 -30.98 -2.33 -13.35
N LEU A 196 -30.28 -3.45 -13.17
CA LEU A 196 -30.49 -4.65 -13.98
C LEU A 196 -30.96 -5.90 -13.22
N ALA A 197 -30.89 -5.93 -11.88
CA ALA A 197 -31.51 -6.98 -11.08
C ALA A 197 -31.83 -6.45 -9.66
N PRO A 198 -33.06 -6.54 -9.17
CA PRO A 198 -33.40 -6.23 -7.78
C PRO A 198 -32.63 -7.21 -6.86
N GLY A 199 -31.69 -6.70 -6.04
CA GLY A 199 -30.96 -7.50 -5.07
C GLY A 199 -29.59 -8.02 -5.49
N GLY A 200 -28.98 -7.50 -6.56
CA GLY A 200 -27.61 -7.86 -6.97
C GLY A 200 -26.57 -7.45 -5.92
N ASN A 201 -25.74 -8.40 -5.47
CA ASN A 201 -24.58 -8.12 -4.65
C ASN A 201 -23.39 -7.76 -5.54
N VAL A 202 -22.62 -6.77 -5.13
CA VAL A 202 -21.36 -6.39 -5.75
C VAL A 202 -20.24 -6.70 -4.77
N SER A 203 -19.28 -7.51 -5.19
CA SER A 203 -18.07 -7.84 -4.46
C SER A 203 -16.91 -7.01 -5.01
N PHE A 204 -16.12 -6.41 -4.12
CA PHE A 204 -14.97 -5.60 -4.50
C PHE A 204 -13.71 -6.09 -3.79
N THR A 205 -12.77 -6.60 -4.58
CA THR A 205 -11.45 -7.01 -4.10
C THR A 205 -10.36 -6.31 -4.90
N THR A 206 -9.30 -5.87 -4.23
CA THR A 206 -8.17 -5.21 -4.88
C THR A 206 -6.85 -5.60 -4.24
N SER A 207 -5.84 -5.72 -5.09
CA SER A 207 -4.45 -5.89 -4.71
C SER A 207 -3.73 -4.57 -4.96
N ILE A 208 -2.95 -4.10 -3.99
CA ILE A 208 -2.23 -2.83 -4.07
C ILE A 208 -0.76 -3.12 -3.81
N PHE A 209 0.11 -2.68 -4.71
CA PHE A 209 1.55 -2.60 -4.46
C PHE A 209 1.94 -1.14 -4.34
N ARG A 210 2.56 -0.78 -3.21
CA ARG A 210 2.95 0.58 -2.92
C ARG A 210 4.34 0.67 -2.31
N ALA A 211 5.02 1.79 -2.54
CA ALA A 211 6.24 2.19 -1.88
C ALA A 211 5.99 3.46 -1.07
N GLY A 212 6.77 3.67 -0.02
CA GLY A 212 6.61 4.83 0.85
C GLY A 212 7.90 5.20 1.57
N ALA A 213 7.88 6.37 2.17
CA ALA A 213 8.94 6.85 3.04
C ALA A 213 8.34 7.32 4.37
N ASN A 214 8.99 6.95 5.46
CA ASN A 214 8.55 7.27 6.82
C ASN A 214 9.62 8.10 7.55
N VAL A 215 9.17 9.03 8.34
CA VAL A 215 10.00 9.77 9.31
C VAL A 215 9.54 9.38 10.72
N ARG A 216 10.46 8.91 11.54
CA ARG A 216 10.23 8.44 12.91
C ARG A 216 10.72 9.47 13.91
N PHE A 217 10.01 9.55 15.05
CA PHE A 217 10.27 10.46 16.17
C PHE A 217 10.56 9.71 17.45
#